data_5d0672e0806c2c4f1cf38453fccbfd46
#
_entry.id   5d0672e0806c2c4f1cf38453fccbfd46
#
_cell.length_a   1.000
_cell.length_b   1.000
_cell.length_c   1.000
_cell.angle_alpha   90.00
_cell.angle_beta   90.00
_cell.angle_gamma   90.00
#
_symmetry.space_group_name_H-M   'P 1'
#
loop_
_entity.id
_entity.type
_entity.pdbx_description
1 polymer ?
#
loop_
_entity_poly.entity_id
_entity_poly.type
_entity_poly.pdbx_seq_one_letter_code
_entity_poly.pdbx_strand_id
1 'polypeptide(L)'
;MASVKVKFRPSTIGGKEGTIYYQVIHNRVVRQIYTDYKLFASEWQSHSEAVILYRVPNKRERNNHLLSISSRIRWDKDRLNKIIQTLSQSGTFVTDDVVVRFQDNRQEPSFNNYIRQQIARLKRLGKVRTSETYTAALRSFSGFMDDKEVLFDQINADLIAEYEAYLKGRGNSPNTISFYMRILKAVYNRAVEDGLTEQRHLFKS
;
A
#
# COMPACT_ATOMS: atom_id res chain seq x y z
N MET A 1 4.35 -18.52 -21.68
CA MET A 1 4.48 -18.09 -20.27
C MET A 1 3.97 -16.66 -20.18
N ALA A 2 3.15 -16.34 -19.18
CA ALA A 2 2.67 -14.97 -19.00
C ALA A 2 3.74 -14.10 -18.31
N SER A 3 3.81 -12.83 -18.63
CA SER A 3 4.76 -11.87 -18.04
C SER A 3 4.12 -10.50 -17.81
N VAL A 4 4.66 -9.78 -16.83
CA VAL A 4 4.25 -8.42 -16.49
C VAL A 4 5.43 -7.48 -16.70
N LYS A 5 5.21 -6.38 -17.41
CA LYS A 5 6.18 -5.29 -17.60
C LYS A 5 5.60 -3.98 -17.06
N VAL A 6 6.44 -3.18 -16.42
CA VAL A 6 6.10 -1.83 -15.99
C VAL A 6 6.55 -0.85 -17.05
N LYS A 7 5.67 0.02 -17.47
CA LYS A 7 5.92 1.00 -18.54
C LYS A 7 5.54 2.40 -18.09
N PHE A 8 6.24 3.37 -18.63
CA PHE A 8 5.97 4.78 -18.42
C PHE A 8 5.52 5.42 -19.74
N ARG A 9 4.42 6.16 -19.68
CA ARG A 9 3.92 6.97 -20.78
C ARG A 9 4.14 8.45 -20.44
N PRO A 10 5.05 9.14 -21.10
CA PRO A 10 5.27 10.57 -20.86
C PRO A 10 4.02 11.37 -21.22
N SER A 11 3.87 12.53 -20.58
CA SER A 11 2.86 13.51 -20.97
C SER A 11 3.21 14.12 -22.34
N THR A 12 2.21 14.38 -23.16
CA THR A 12 2.36 15.13 -24.40
C THR A 12 2.57 16.63 -24.17
N ILE A 13 2.27 17.10 -22.94
CA ILE A 13 2.44 18.51 -22.54
C ILE A 13 3.79 18.61 -21.81
N GLY A 14 4.68 19.46 -22.29
CA GLY A 14 5.97 19.72 -21.66
C GLY A 14 5.84 20.14 -20.19
N GLY A 15 6.70 19.61 -19.33
CA GLY A 15 6.71 19.93 -17.90
C GLY A 15 5.61 19.27 -17.06
N LYS A 16 4.73 18.46 -17.66
CA LYS A 16 3.72 17.68 -16.92
C LYS A 16 4.18 16.24 -16.69
N GLU A 17 3.69 15.67 -15.58
CA GLU A 17 3.93 14.27 -15.23
C GLU A 17 3.25 13.33 -16.24
N GLY A 18 3.96 12.25 -16.55
CA GLY A 18 3.43 11.10 -17.30
C GLY A 18 2.78 10.08 -16.34
N THR A 19 2.43 8.92 -16.87
CA THR A 19 1.69 7.88 -16.15
C THR A 19 2.39 6.54 -16.26
N ILE A 20 2.46 5.80 -15.14
CA ILE A 20 2.85 4.40 -15.11
C ILE A 20 1.67 3.53 -15.52
N TYR A 21 1.94 2.47 -16.27
CA TYR A 21 0.98 1.43 -16.60
C TYR A 21 1.67 0.06 -16.66
N TYR A 22 0.89 -1.00 -16.48
CA TYR A 22 1.38 -2.37 -16.60
C TYR A 22 1.01 -2.96 -17.96
N GLN A 23 1.89 -3.76 -18.52
CA GLN A 23 1.62 -4.61 -19.68
C GLN A 23 1.61 -6.06 -19.22
N VAL A 24 0.45 -6.71 -19.30
CA VAL A 24 0.30 -8.15 -19.12
C VAL A 24 0.40 -8.79 -20.51
N ILE A 25 1.34 -9.72 -20.67
CA ILE A 25 1.62 -10.39 -21.95
C ILE A 25 1.42 -11.89 -21.76
N HIS A 26 0.53 -12.49 -22.54
CA HIS A 26 0.30 -13.93 -22.56
C HIS A 26 -0.11 -14.39 -23.96
N ASN A 27 0.46 -15.48 -24.47
CA ASN A 27 0.16 -16.03 -25.80
C ASN A 27 0.16 -14.98 -26.92
N ARG A 28 1.14 -14.06 -26.94
CA ARG A 28 1.28 -12.93 -27.89
C ARG A 28 0.20 -11.87 -27.78
N VAL A 29 -0.75 -12.01 -26.84
CA VAL A 29 -1.75 -10.99 -26.54
C VAL A 29 -1.22 -10.07 -25.44
N VAL A 30 -1.35 -8.76 -25.65
CA VAL A 30 -0.93 -7.72 -24.70
C VAL A 30 -2.15 -6.97 -24.19
N ARG A 31 -2.27 -6.82 -22.88
CA ARG A 31 -3.26 -5.94 -22.23
C ARG A 31 -2.55 -4.90 -21.36
N GLN A 32 -3.10 -3.70 -21.33
CA GLN A 32 -2.58 -2.58 -20.55
C GLN A 32 -3.50 -2.31 -19.36
N ILE A 33 -2.90 -2.12 -18.20
CA ILE A 33 -3.58 -1.71 -16.97
C ILE A 33 -3.01 -0.34 -16.60
N TYR A 34 -3.82 0.70 -16.72
CA TYR A 34 -3.43 2.06 -16.36
C TYR A 34 -3.53 2.26 -14.85
N THR A 35 -2.56 3.03 -14.32
CA THR A 35 -2.54 3.43 -12.91
C THR A 35 -2.75 4.94 -12.79
N ASP A 36 -2.91 5.43 -11.58
CA ASP A 36 -2.91 6.86 -11.22
C ASP A 36 -1.52 7.38 -10.84
N TYR A 37 -0.46 6.52 -10.93
CA TYR A 37 0.91 6.87 -10.54
C TYR A 37 1.51 7.84 -11.54
N LYS A 38 1.81 9.06 -11.04
CA LYS A 38 2.33 10.17 -11.82
C LYS A 38 3.79 10.45 -11.52
N LEU A 39 4.61 10.54 -12.58
CA LEU A 39 6.04 10.79 -12.50
C LEU A 39 6.47 11.75 -13.61
N PHE A 40 7.53 12.52 -13.38
CA PHE A 40 8.25 13.18 -14.46
C PHE A 40 9.11 12.18 -15.23
N ALA A 41 9.38 12.47 -16.51
CA ALA A 41 10.22 11.60 -17.36
C ALA A 41 11.62 11.38 -16.76
N SER A 42 12.18 12.37 -16.07
CA SER A 42 13.48 12.29 -15.39
C SER A 42 13.48 11.39 -14.15
N GLU A 43 12.30 11.01 -13.65
CA GLU A 43 12.13 10.19 -12.45
C GLU A 43 11.89 8.70 -12.75
N TRP A 44 11.95 8.33 -14.05
CA TRP A 44 11.73 6.97 -14.51
C TRP A 44 12.88 6.41 -15.31
N GLN A 45 13.34 5.24 -14.96
CA GLN A 45 14.35 4.49 -15.71
C GLN A 45 13.72 3.29 -16.41
N SER A 46 13.51 3.41 -17.70
CA SER A 46 12.77 2.41 -18.51
C SER A 46 13.48 1.06 -18.59
N HIS A 47 14.83 1.02 -18.59
CA HIS A 47 15.59 -0.22 -18.70
C HIS A 47 15.44 -1.10 -17.46
N SER A 48 15.51 -0.51 -16.27
CA SER A 48 15.39 -1.22 -14.98
C SER A 48 13.96 -1.26 -14.45
N GLU A 49 12.99 -0.64 -15.13
CA GLU A 49 11.60 -0.47 -14.66
C GLU A 49 11.54 0.14 -13.24
N ALA A 50 12.37 1.13 -12.98
CA ALA A 50 12.59 1.68 -11.64
C ALA A 50 12.36 3.19 -11.57
N VAL A 51 11.92 3.62 -10.37
CA VAL A 51 11.79 5.03 -10.01
C VAL A 51 13.16 5.58 -9.59
N ILE A 52 13.53 6.76 -10.09
CA ILE A 52 14.79 7.45 -9.77
C ILE A 52 14.52 8.47 -8.66
N LEU A 53 15.30 8.43 -7.59
CA LEU A 53 15.24 9.39 -6.49
C LEU A 53 16.24 10.52 -6.69
N TYR A 54 15.87 11.73 -6.25
CA TYR A 54 16.78 12.87 -6.23
C TYR A 54 17.83 12.73 -5.12
N ARG A 55 19.08 13.05 -5.42
CA ARG A 55 20.19 13.01 -4.45
C ARG A 55 20.41 14.34 -3.73
N VAL A 56 19.43 15.26 -3.79
CA VAL A 56 19.56 16.62 -3.24
C VAL A 56 18.62 16.82 -2.03
N PRO A 57 19.08 17.48 -0.94
CA PRO A 57 18.31 17.57 0.30
C PRO A 57 16.96 18.27 0.18
N ASN A 58 16.85 19.27 -0.70
CA ASN A 58 15.62 20.04 -0.91
C ASN A 58 14.49 19.29 -1.64
N LYS A 59 14.69 18.04 -2.00
CA LYS A 59 13.70 17.18 -2.68
C LYS A 59 13.14 16.05 -1.78
N ARG A 60 13.23 16.21 -0.46
CA ARG A 60 12.82 15.17 0.50
C ARG A 60 11.35 14.78 0.34
N GLU A 61 10.43 15.75 0.25
CA GLU A 61 9.00 15.47 0.06
C GLU A 61 8.72 14.75 -1.26
N ARG A 62 9.38 15.20 -2.34
CA ARG A 62 9.25 14.53 -3.65
C ARG A 62 9.80 13.11 -3.59
N ASN A 63 10.91 12.89 -2.93
CA ASN A 63 11.48 11.55 -2.74
C ASN A 63 10.55 10.64 -1.94
N ASN A 64 9.89 11.15 -0.88
CA ASN A 64 8.90 10.37 -0.14
C ASN A 64 7.74 9.94 -1.04
N HIS A 65 7.23 10.84 -1.88
CA HIS A 65 6.22 10.52 -2.87
C HIS A 65 6.71 9.48 -3.89
N LEU A 66 7.93 9.62 -4.39
CA LEU A 66 8.54 8.68 -5.34
C LEU A 66 8.78 7.30 -4.71
N LEU A 67 9.17 7.23 -3.45
CA LEU A 67 9.30 5.99 -2.69
C LEU A 67 7.96 5.29 -2.52
N SER A 68 6.89 6.04 -2.22
CA SER A 68 5.53 5.51 -2.16
C SER A 68 5.11 4.89 -3.49
N ILE A 69 5.31 5.60 -4.62
CA ILE A 69 5.04 5.06 -5.94
C ILE A 69 5.88 3.80 -6.23
N SER A 70 7.17 3.81 -5.89
CA SER A 70 8.06 2.66 -6.10
C SER A 70 7.56 1.42 -5.32
N SER A 71 7.13 1.60 -4.07
CA SER A 71 6.57 0.53 -3.24
C SER A 71 5.26 -0.02 -3.82
N ARG A 72 4.38 0.86 -4.30
CA ARG A 72 3.12 0.48 -4.97
C ARG A 72 3.37 -0.30 -6.26
N ILE A 73 4.31 0.13 -7.10
CA ILE A 73 4.67 -0.58 -8.33
C ILE A 73 5.15 -2.00 -8.01
N ARG A 74 5.99 -2.16 -6.98
CA ARG A 74 6.48 -3.48 -6.54
C ARG A 74 5.32 -4.35 -6.09
N TRP A 75 4.47 -3.82 -5.22
CA TRP A 75 3.31 -4.54 -4.71
C TRP A 75 2.33 -4.95 -5.82
N ASP A 76 2.01 -4.06 -6.75
CA ASP A 76 1.15 -4.37 -7.90
C ASP A 76 1.76 -5.45 -8.79
N LYS A 77 3.07 -5.38 -9.04
CA LYS A 77 3.79 -6.38 -9.83
C LYS A 77 3.74 -7.76 -9.17
N ASP A 78 3.96 -7.82 -7.86
CA ASP A 78 3.89 -9.08 -7.08
C ASP A 78 2.46 -9.64 -7.09
N ARG A 79 1.47 -8.79 -6.95
CA ARG A 79 0.06 -9.16 -7.02
C ARG A 79 -0.33 -9.68 -8.40
N LEU A 80 0.07 -9.01 -9.47
CA LEU A 80 -0.16 -9.48 -10.85
C LEU A 80 0.50 -10.84 -11.08
N ASN A 81 1.72 -11.04 -10.59
CA ASN A 81 2.42 -12.32 -10.70
C ASN A 81 1.71 -13.43 -9.91
N LYS A 82 1.20 -13.16 -8.70
CA LYS A 82 0.38 -14.12 -7.93
C LYS A 82 -0.92 -14.50 -8.67
N ILE A 83 -1.61 -13.52 -9.26
CA ILE A 83 -2.81 -13.77 -10.08
C ILE A 83 -2.47 -14.69 -11.25
N ILE A 84 -1.40 -14.40 -11.99
CA ILE A 84 -0.92 -15.22 -13.11
C ILE A 84 -0.60 -16.64 -12.65
N GLN A 85 0.10 -16.79 -11.53
CA GLN A 85 0.45 -18.09 -10.95
C GLN A 85 -0.80 -18.89 -10.61
N THR A 86 -1.78 -18.28 -9.93
CA THR A 86 -3.05 -18.93 -9.56
C THR A 86 -3.83 -19.38 -10.81
N LEU A 87 -3.92 -18.50 -11.82
CA LEU A 87 -4.60 -18.83 -13.07
C LEU A 87 -3.90 -19.96 -13.82
N SER A 88 -2.56 -19.96 -13.85
CA SER A 88 -1.76 -21.01 -14.49
C SER A 88 -1.93 -22.39 -13.81
N GLN A 89 -2.17 -22.40 -12.50
CA GLN A 89 -2.46 -23.65 -11.75
C GLN A 89 -3.90 -24.15 -11.97
N SER A 90 -4.83 -23.25 -12.29
CA SER A 90 -6.24 -23.57 -12.51
C SER A 90 -6.54 -24.05 -13.93
N GLY A 91 -5.59 -23.95 -14.87
CA GLY A 91 -5.74 -24.36 -16.27
C GLY A 91 -5.35 -23.29 -17.28
N THR A 92 -6.03 -23.27 -18.42
CA THR A 92 -5.82 -22.26 -19.47
C THR A 92 -6.50 -20.94 -19.09
N PHE A 93 -5.85 -19.82 -19.32
CA PHE A 93 -6.38 -18.48 -19.08
C PHE A 93 -5.97 -17.52 -20.19
N VAL A 94 -6.67 -16.40 -20.28
CA VAL A 94 -6.35 -15.28 -21.19
C VAL A 94 -5.88 -14.05 -20.42
N THR A 95 -5.25 -13.11 -21.12
CA THR A 95 -4.77 -11.85 -20.49
C THR A 95 -5.88 -11.05 -19.84
N ASP A 96 -7.10 -11.11 -20.37
CA ASP A 96 -8.26 -10.41 -19.80
C ASP A 96 -8.66 -10.95 -18.42
N ASP A 97 -8.49 -12.24 -18.15
CA ASP A 97 -8.74 -12.83 -16.84
C ASP A 97 -7.82 -12.23 -15.76
N VAL A 98 -6.56 -11.96 -16.13
CA VAL A 98 -5.61 -11.30 -15.24
C VAL A 98 -6.04 -9.85 -14.96
N VAL A 99 -6.46 -9.13 -16.00
CA VAL A 99 -6.91 -7.73 -15.88
C VAL A 99 -8.15 -7.64 -15.00
N VAL A 100 -9.17 -8.48 -15.24
CA VAL A 100 -10.40 -8.52 -14.45
C VAL A 100 -10.09 -8.80 -12.99
N ARG A 101 -9.33 -9.87 -12.68
CA ARG A 101 -8.98 -10.22 -11.29
C ARG A 101 -8.14 -9.14 -10.60
N PHE A 102 -7.27 -8.45 -11.34
CA PHE A 102 -6.50 -7.35 -10.78
C PHE A 102 -7.40 -6.14 -10.51
N GLN A 103 -8.38 -5.87 -11.35
CA GLN A 103 -9.32 -4.77 -11.20
C GLN A 103 -10.39 -5.02 -10.12
N ASP A 104 -10.92 -6.23 -10.02
CA ASP A 104 -11.92 -6.61 -9.01
C ASP A 104 -11.39 -6.47 -7.57
N ASN A 105 -10.09 -6.54 -7.40
CA ASN A 105 -9.42 -6.47 -6.11
C ASN A 105 -8.73 -5.10 -5.87
N ARG A 106 -9.25 -4.02 -6.44
CA ARG A 106 -8.74 -2.64 -6.31
C ARG A 106 -8.89 -2.01 -4.92
N GLN A 107 -9.31 -2.73 -3.92
CA GLN A 107 -9.07 -2.28 -2.56
C GLN A 107 -7.57 -2.44 -2.32
N GLU A 108 -6.82 -1.35 -2.61
CA GLU A 108 -5.44 -1.23 -2.11
C GLU A 108 -5.49 -1.61 -0.62
N PRO A 109 -4.58 -2.47 -0.14
CA PRO A 109 -4.58 -2.82 1.26
C PRO A 109 -4.23 -1.56 2.07
N SER A 110 -5.27 -0.76 2.35
CA SER A 110 -5.12 0.33 3.29
C SER A 110 -5.05 -0.26 4.69
N PHE A 111 -4.22 0.32 5.50
CA PHE A 111 -4.10 -0.04 6.91
C PHE A 111 -5.44 0.11 7.63
N ASN A 112 -6.17 1.19 7.36
CA ASN A 112 -7.49 1.45 7.92
C ASN A 112 -8.51 0.37 7.52
N ASN A 113 -8.54 0.01 6.24
CA ASN A 113 -9.44 -1.04 5.74
C ASN A 113 -9.10 -2.40 6.36
N TYR A 114 -7.82 -2.73 6.47
CA TYR A 114 -7.38 -3.95 7.11
C TYR A 114 -7.79 -4.02 8.59
N ILE A 115 -7.66 -2.92 9.35
CA ILE A 115 -8.18 -2.85 10.73
C ILE A 115 -9.68 -3.11 10.77
N ARG A 116 -10.48 -2.51 9.84
CA ARG A 116 -11.93 -2.77 9.73
C ARG A 116 -12.22 -4.26 9.51
N GLN A 117 -11.46 -4.91 8.65
CA GLN A 117 -11.59 -6.36 8.41
C GLN A 117 -11.26 -7.17 9.67
N GLN A 118 -10.21 -6.82 10.42
CA GLN A 118 -9.88 -7.48 11.69
C GLN A 118 -10.99 -7.28 12.73
N ILE A 119 -11.57 -6.09 12.83
CA ILE A 119 -12.72 -5.80 13.70
C ILE A 119 -13.92 -6.69 13.34
N ALA A 120 -14.26 -6.78 12.07
CA ALA A 120 -15.34 -7.64 11.59
C ALA A 120 -15.09 -9.13 11.91
N ARG A 121 -13.83 -9.59 11.74
CA ARG A 121 -13.41 -10.95 12.08
C ARG A 121 -13.56 -11.21 13.58
N LEU A 122 -13.09 -10.30 14.45
CA LEU A 122 -13.19 -10.42 15.89
C LEU A 122 -14.65 -10.51 16.37
N LYS A 123 -15.53 -9.68 15.77
CA LYS A 123 -16.99 -9.75 16.04
C LYS A 123 -17.57 -11.12 15.69
N ARG A 124 -17.26 -11.65 14.50
CA ARG A 124 -17.71 -12.99 14.08
C ARG A 124 -17.21 -14.11 15.00
N LEU A 125 -16.03 -13.95 15.60
CA LEU A 125 -15.45 -14.89 16.56
C LEU A 125 -15.97 -14.70 17.99
N GLY A 126 -16.97 -13.83 18.22
CA GLY A 126 -17.51 -13.55 19.55
C GLY A 126 -16.59 -12.75 20.46
N LYS A 127 -15.44 -12.26 19.97
CA LYS A 127 -14.46 -11.46 20.73
C LYS A 127 -14.87 -9.98 20.76
N VAL A 128 -16.07 -9.71 21.30
CA VAL A 128 -16.72 -8.39 21.25
C VAL A 128 -15.84 -7.31 21.89
N ARG A 129 -15.37 -7.50 23.14
CA ARG A 129 -14.52 -6.51 23.84
C ARG A 129 -13.25 -6.17 23.05
N THR A 130 -12.59 -7.18 22.48
CA THR A 130 -11.40 -6.94 21.65
C THR A 130 -11.75 -6.16 20.39
N SER A 131 -12.90 -6.43 19.75
CA SER A 131 -13.35 -5.67 18.59
C SER A 131 -13.64 -4.20 18.91
N GLU A 132 -14.18 -3.91 20.10
CA GLU A 132 -14.41 -2.54 20.58
C GLU A 132 -13.11 -1.77 20.81
N THR A 133 -12.10 -2.44 21.39
CA THR A 133 -10.76 -1.83 21.58
C THR A 133 -10.08 -1.51 20.26
N TYR A 134 -10.17 -2.40 19.26
CA TYR A 134 -9.67 -2.14 17.90
C TYR A 134 -10.44 -1.01 17.21
N THR A 135 -11.76 -0.93 17.44
CA THR A 135 -12.59 0.17 16.93
C THR A 135 -12.18 1.52 17.51
N ALA A 136 -11.89 1.58 18.82
CA ALA A 136 -11.41 2.79 19.48
C ALA A 136 -10.05 3.24 18.93
N ALA A 137 -9.11 2.31 18.73
CA ALA A 137 -7.79 2.59 18.16
C ALA A 137 -7.91 3.09 16.70
N LEU A 138 -8.75 2.44 15.89
CA LEU A 138 -9.00 2.89 14.51
C LEU A 138 -9.59 4.29 14.48
N ARG A 139 -10.60 4.58 15.29
CA ARG A 139 -11.22 5.92 15.38
C ARG A 139 -10.19 6.99 15.75
N SER A 140 -9.33 6.71 16.72
CA SER A 140 -8.28 7.62 17.15
C SER A 140 -7.27 7.87 16.04
N PHE A 141 -6.81 6.81 15.35
CA PHE A 141 -5.86 6.90 14.26
C PHE A 141 -6.46 7.58 13.01
N SER A 142 -7.71 7.28 12.65
CA SER A 142 -8.42 7.96 11.56
C SER A 142 -8.59 9.46 11.84
N GLY A 143 -8.92 9.85 13.07
CA GLY A 143 -8.99 11.27 13.45
C GLY A 143 -7.65 12.00 13.37
N PHE A 144 -6.52 11.32 13.62
CA PHE A 144 -5.17 11.86 13.39
C PHE A 144 -4.89 12.06 11.89
N MET A 145 -5.41 11.18 11.05
CA MET A 145 -5.20 11.20 9.59
C MET A 145 -6.28 11.99 8.83
N ASP A 146 -7.11 12.80 9.51
CA ASP A 146 -8.25 13.51 8.90
C ASP A 146 -9.16 12.59 8.07
N ASP A 147 -9.43 11.40 8.59
CA ASP A 147 -10.22 10.33 7.96
C ASP A 147 -9.71 9.86 6.58
N LYS A 148 -8.47 10.19 6.23
CA LYS A 148 -7.83 9.70 5.01
C LYS A 148 -7.44 8.23 5.15
N GLU A 149 -7.58 7.49 4.05
CA GLU A 149 -7.07 6.13 3.98
C GLU A 149 -5.53 6.13 3.95
N VAL A 150 -4.93 5.33 4.83
CA VAL A 150 -3.47 5.20 4.95
C VAL A 150 -3.04 3.86 4.36
N LEU A 151 -2.16 3.89 3.38
CA LEU A 151 -1.61 2.68 2.77
C LEU A 151 -0.50 2.10 3.66
N PHE A 152 -0.25 0.79 3.55
CA PHE A 152 0.79 0.14 4.36
C PHE A 152 2.19 0.70 4.12
N ASP A 153 2.49 1.15 2.91
CA ASP A 153 3.79 1.75 2.57
C ASP A 153 4.00 3.14 3.21
N GLN A 154 2.92 3.84 3.53
CA GLN A 154 2.93 5.11 4.24
C GLN A 154 3.17 4.94 5.75
N ILE A 155 2.92 3.75 6.30
CA ILE A 155 3.20 3.47 7.71
C ILE A 155 4.72 3.34 7.89
N ASN A 156 5.31 4.37 8.49
CA ASN A 156 6.74 4.45 8.80
C ASN A 156 6.95 4.91 10.25
N ALA A 157 8.20 4.90 10.71
CA ALA A 157 8.53 5.26 12.09
C ALA A 157 8.20 6.73 12.41
N ASP A 158 8.33 7.63 11.42
CA ASP A 158 8.01 9.05 11.60
C ASP A 158 6.51 9.24 11.81
N LEU A 159 5.66 8.63 10.97
CA LEU A 159 4.20 8.68 11.13
C LEU A 159 3.76 8.14 12.50
N ILE A 160 4.36 7.06 12.95
CA ILE A 160 4.06 6.48 14.27
C ILE A 160 4.49 7.43 15.40
N ALA A 161 5.63 8.08 15.28
CA ALA A 161 6.09 9.08 16.24
C ALA A 161 5.19 10.33 16.25
N GLU A 162 4.74 10.79 15.09
CA GLU A 162 3.79 11.91 14.97
C GLU A 162 2.44 11.57 15.59
N TYR A 163 1.94 10.34 15.38
CA TYR A 163 0.72 9.89 16.04
C TYR A 163 0.86 9.82 17.56
N GLU A 164 1.99 9.35 18.07
CA GLU A 164 2.27 9.37 19.53
C GLU A 164 2.26 10.81 20.07
N ALA A 165 2.89 11.76 19.37
CA ALA A 165 2.90 13.17 19.73
C ALA A 165 1.48 13.79 19.70
N TYR A 166 0.68 13.46 18.69
CA TYR A 166 -0.71 13.86 18.59
C TYR A 166 -1.53 13.38 19.80
N LEU A 167 -1.37 12.12 20.21
CA LEU A 167 -2.07 11.59 21.38
C LEU A 167 -1.66 12.31 22.68
N LYS A 168 -0.37 12.62 22.85
CA LYS A 168 0.15 13.42 23.98
C LYS A 168 -0.46 14.82 23.96
N GLY A 169 -0.49 15.49 22.81
CA GLY A 169 -1.07 16.82 22.65
C GLY A 169 -2.56 16.88 22.96
N ARG A 170 -3.28 15.77 22.82
CA ARG A 170 -4.69 15.64 23.23
C ARG A 170 -4.90 15.31 24.71
N GLY A 171 -3.84 15.26 25.50
CA GLY A 171 -3.93 14.97 26.93
C GLY A 171 -4.23 13.50 27.28
N ASN A 172 -3.97 12.55 26.35
CA ASN A 172 -4.15 11.15 26.65
C ASN A 172 -3.10 10.68 27.69
N SER A 173 -3.53 9.80 28.59
CA SER A 173 -2.64 9.20 29.58
C SER A 173 -1.57 8.31 28.91
N PRO A 174 -0.37 8.14 29.52
CA PRO A 174 0.65 7.22 29.01
C PRO A 174 0.13 5.78 28.77
N ASN A 175 -0.75 5.31 29.63
CA ASN A 175 -1.37 3.99 29.48
C ASN A 175 -2.26 3.90 28.24
N THR A 176 -3.06 4.95 27.95
CA THR A 176 -3.92 5.03 26.77
C THR A 176 -3.06 5.08 25.50
N ILE A 177 -1.99 5.87 25.49
CA ILE A 177 -1.06 5.96 24.38
C ILE A 177 -0.43 4.60 24.10
N SER A 178 0.16 3.97 25.11
CA SER A 178 0.76 2.64 25.01
C SER A 178 -0.26 1.59 24.53
N PHE A 179 -1.51 1.70 24.94
CA PHE A 179 -2.59 0.81 24.53
C PHE A 179 -2.89 0.93 23.04
N TYR A 180 -3.06 2.16 22.51
CA TYR A 180 -3.29 2.36 21.08
C TYR A 180 -2.09 1.92 20.23
N MET A 181 -0.87 2.25 20.66
CA MET A 181 0.34 1.84 19.97
C MET A 181 0.47 0.33 19.86
N ARG A 182 0.14 -0.42 20.95
CA ARG A 182 0.14 -1.89 20.93
C ARG A 182 -0.86 -2.46 19.94
N ILE A 183 -2.06 -1.87 19.81
CA ILE A 183 -3.06 -2.33 18.86
C ILE A 183 -2.58 -2.11 17.44
N LEU A 184 -2.07 -0.91 17.11
CA LEU A 184 -1.55 -0.63 15.77
C LEU A 184 -0.39 -1.55 15.41
N LYS A 185 0.54 -1.81 16.36
CA LYS A 185 1.63 -2.77 16.21
C LYS A 185 1.11 -4.19 15.94
N ALA A 186 0.12 -4.64 16.70
CA ALA A 186 -0.48 -5.97 16.51
C ALA A 186 -1.14 -6.12 15.14
N VAL A 187 -1.87 -5.09 14.69
CA VAL A 187 -2.48 -5.06 13.36
C VAL A 187 -1.43 -5.08 12.26
N TYR A 188 -0.39 -4.25 12.39
CA TYR A 188 0.70 -4.22 11.41
C TYR A 188 1.42 -5.56 11.30
N ASN A 189 1.80 -6.17 12.42
CA ASN A 189 2.45 -7.46 12.43
C ASN A 189 1.55 -8.55 11.82
N ARG A 190 0.25 -8.50 12.09
CA ARG A 190 -0.70 -9.42 11.46
C ARG A 190 -0.79 -9.23 9.95
N ALA A 191 -0.73 -7.99 9.46
CA ALA A 191 -0.70 -7.71 8.04
C ALA A 191 0.59 -8.22 7.37
N VAL A 192 1.73 -8.20 8.08
CA VAL A 192 2.98 -8.84 7.64
C VAL A 192 2.79 -10.35 7.52
N GLU A 193 2.21 -11.02 8.53
CA GLU A 193 1.90 -12.45 8.49
C GLU A 193 0.97 -12.82 7.33
N ASP A 194 -0.03 -11.96 7.04
CA ASP A 194 -0.98 -12.13 5.94
C ASP A 194 -0.36 -11.73 4.56
N GLY A 195 0.92 -11.31 4.52
CA GLY A 195 1.67 -10.98 3.29
C GLY A 195 1.25 -9.68 2.61
N LEU A 196 0.59 -8.76 3.33
CA LEU A 196 0.13 -7.48 2.81
C LEU A 196 1.20 -6.38 2.85
N THR A 197 2.22 -6.55 3.67
CA THR A 197 3.34 -5.61 3.81
C THR A 197 4.59 -6.34 4.29
N GLU A 198 5.73 -5.66 4.21
CA GLU A 198 7.01 -6.19 4.71
C GLU A 198 7.21 -5.87 6.18
N GLN A 199 7.98 -6.71 6.91
CA GLN A 199 8.35 -6.45 8.29
C GLN A 199 9.24 -5.21 8.36
N ARG A 200 8.82 -4.22 9.15
CA ARG A 200 9.58 -3.00 9.46
C ARG A 200 9.55 -2.77 10.97
N HIS A 201 10.65 -2.30 11.53
CA HIS A 201 10.73 -1.92 12.95
C HIS A 201 10.16 -0.50 13.16
N LEU A 202 8.84 -0.36 13.07
CA LEU A 202 8.15 0.94 13.09
C LEU A 202 7.83 1.41 14.51
N PHE A 203 7.65 0.48 15.43
CA PHE A 203 7.21 0.76 16.80
C PHE A 203 8.39 0.58 17.76
N LYS A 204 8.72 1.63 18.53
CA LYS A 204 9.69 1.52 19.61
C LYS A 204 9.23 0.43 20.60
N SER A 205 10.19 -0.32 21.10
CA SER A 205 9.98 -1.36 22.13
C SER A 205 9.57 -0.75 23.44
#